data_5f0efde7a09a912348db3ac273f3f0bb
#
_entry.id   5f0efde7a09a912348db3ac273f3f0bb
#
_cell.length_a   1.000
_cell.length_b   1.000
_cell.length_c   1.000
_cell.angle_alpha   90.00
_cell.angle_beta   90.00
_cell.angle_gamma   90.00
#
_symmetry.space_group_name_H-M   'P 1'
#
loop_
_entity.id
_entity.type
_entity.pdbx_description
1 polymer ?
#
loop_
_entity_poly.entity_id
_entity_poly.type
_entity_poly.pdbx_seq_one_letter_code
_entity_poly.pdbx_strand_id
1 'polypeptide(L)'
;LLKQFGTSPFTLSLQLIQAHFTAFNLKKPEEGKAIVKRALELQLNDYEVANAKMELADILLYEEKFNQALIYYSQIELDLKNDVMAHEATLKAAKTSYFKTDFAWALKQFKELKSANTQLIANDALEYFLLINDNTVADSTQTALKQFAKGDYLLYQNRNQEAIAQFQAILKSYKGQEIESVTVLRLGKIYEKQGDFDLALSQYQTIIDQHSDGIYIDEALYFSAEIYNKQLLPEKATPLF
;
A
#
# COMPACT_ATOMS: atom_id res chain seq x y z
N LEU A 1 -1.77 -10.18 28.01
CA LEU A 1 -1.66 -8.77 28.44
C LEU A 1 -3.05 -8.16 28.70
N LEU A 2 -3.97 -8.08 27.72
CA LEU A 2 -5.30 -7.48 27.93
C LEU A 2 -6.14 -8.18 29.00
N LYS A 3 -6.01 -9.51 29.17
CA LYS A 3 -6.63 -10.23 30.29
C LYS A 3 -6.09 -9.81 31.65
N GLN A 4 -4.86 -9.34 31.72
CA GLN A 4 -4.18 -8.94 32.94
C GLN A 4 -4.39 -7.44 33.27
N PHE A 5 -4.33 -6.57 32.25
CA PHE A 5 -4.36 -5.12 32.40
C PHE A 5 -5.73 -4.48 32.08
N GLY A 6 -6.66 -5.29 31.57
CA GLY A 6 -8.00 -4.81 31.19
C GLY A 6 -8.01 -3.94 29.93
N THR A 7 -9.20 -3.39 29.64
CA THR A 7 -9.44 -2.44 28.54
C THR A 7 -9.54 -1.04 29.12
N SER A 8 -8.61 -0.16 28.74
CA SER A 8 -8.55 1.23 29.20
C SER A 8 -7.82 2.07 28.14
N PRO A 9 -7.81 3.41 28.22
CA PRO A 9 -7.00 4.24 27.33
C PRO A 9 -5.51 3.83 27.33
N PHE A 10 -4.97 3.47 28.49
CA PHE A 10 -3.60 3.02 28.66
C PHE A 10 -3.26 1.76 27.85
N THR A 11 -4.23 0.90 27.58
CA THR A 11 -4.06 -0.34 26.77
C THR A 11 -4.57 -0.19 25.34
N LEU A 12 -4.87 1.03 24.87
CA LEU A 12 -5.44 1.27 23.53
C LEU A 12 -4.60 0.64 22.42
N SER A 13 -3.29 0.86 22.40
CA SER A 13 -2.41 0.30 21.38
C SER A 13 -2.50 -1.22 21.29
N LEU A 14 -2.60 -1.91 22.43
CA LEU A 14 -2.78 -3.37 22.45
C LEU A 14 -4.15 -3.81 21.92
N GLN A 15 -5.20 -3.01 22.18
CA GLN A 15 -6.54 -3.26 21.67
C GLN A 15 -6.57 -3.11 20.15
N LEU A 16 -5.92 -2.06 19.60
CA LEU A 16 -5.83 -1.83 18.16
C LEU A 16 -5.00 -2.93 17.46
N ILE A 17 -3.85 -3.34 18.04
CA ILE A 17 -3.08 -4.48 17.53
C ILE A 17 -3.92 -5.76 17.53
N GLN A 18 -4.69 -6.01 18.58
CA GLN A 18 -5.60 -7.16 18.63
C GLN A 18 -6.68 -7.06 17.54
N ALA A 19 -7.26 -5.88 17.33
CA ALA A 19 -8.27 -5.65 16.32
C ALA A 19 -7.69 -5.92 14.92
N HIS A 20 -6.51 -5.36 14.62
CA HIS A 20 -5.79 -5.58 13.37
C HIS A 20 -5.53 -7.07 13.11
N PHE A 21 -4.90 -7.74 14.08
CA PHE A 21 -4.61 -9.18 13.96
C PHE A 21 -5.88 -10.00 13.74
N THR A 22 -6.96 -9.67 14.48
CA THR A 22 -8.25 -10.37 14.36
C THR A 22 -8.86 -10.17 12.97
N ALA A 23 -8.85 -8.94 12.45
CA ALA A 23 -9.44 -8.62 11.16
C ALA A 23 -8.64 -9.21 9.98
N PHE A 24 -7.31 -8.96 9.94
CA PHE A 24 -6.48 -9.26 8.78
C PHE A 24 -5.87 -10.67 8.80
N ASN A 25 -5.41 -11.14 9.96
CA ASN A 25 -4.74 -12.45 10.08
C ASN A 25 -5.73 -13.58 10.36
N LEU A 26 -6.68 -13.38 11.28
CA LEU A 26 -7.72 -14.36 11.56
C LEU A 26 -8.90 -14.28 10.59
N LYS A 27 -8.92 -13.29 9.69
CA LYS A 27 -9.99 -13.04 8.69
C LYS A 27 -11.38 -12.87 9.32
N LYS A 28 -11.43 -12.17 10.46
CA LYS A 28 -12.64 -11.88 11.23
C LYS A 28 -12.86 -10.36 11.37
N PRO A 29 -13.16 -9.65 10.28
CA PRO A 29 -13.24 -8.19 10.30
C PRO A 29 -14.35 -7.66 11.23
N GLU A 30 -15.48 -8.35 11.34
CA GLU A 30 -16.57 -7.92 12.24
C GLU A 30 -16.13 -7.96 13.71
N GLU A 31 -15.38 -8.99 14.14
CA GLU A 31 -14.81 -9.07 15.49
C GLU A 31 -13.75 -7.97 15.70
N GLY A 32 -12.89 -7.71 14.72
CA GLY A 32 -11.91 -6.63 14.75
C GLY A 32 -12.56 -5.25 14.92
N LYS A 33 -13.59 -4.95 14.12
CA LYS A 33 -14.36 -3.70 14.23
C LYS A 33 -15.04 -3.56 15.59
N ALA A 34 -15.55 -4.65 16.15
CA ALA A 34 -16.18 -4.62 17.46
C ALA A 34 -15.18 -4.27 18.58
N ILE A 35 -13.92 -4.69 18.46
CA ILE A 35 -12.85 -4.30 19.40
C ILE A 35 -12.59 -2.78 19.29
N VAL A 36 -12.41 -2.26 18.08
CA VAL A 36 -12.14 -0.83 17.87
C VAL A 36 -13.31 0.04 18.33
N LYS A 37 -14.54 -0.35 18.01
CA LYS A 37 -15.73 0.41 18.45
C LYS A 37 -15.83 0.51 19.98
N ARG A 38 -15.55 -0.58 20.70
CA ARG A 38 -15.49 -0.54 22.17
C ARG A 38 -14.35 0.33 22.68
N ALA A 39 -13.21 0.34 22.00
CA ALA A 39 -12.11 1.22 22.36
C ALA A 39 -12.49 2.71 22.18
N LEU A 40 -13.26 3.05 21.17
CA LEU A 40 -13.77 4.42 20.94
C LEU A 40 -14.78 4.89 21.98
N GLU A 41 -15.35 4.00 22.82
CA GLU A 41 -16.22 4.36 23.95
C GLU A 41 -15.44 4.81 25.19
N LEU A 42 -14.11 4.64 25.19
CA LEU A 42 -13.24 5.07 26.29
C LEU A 42 -13.03 6.60 26.24
N GLN A 43 -12.58 7.17 27.37
CA GLN A 43 -12.16 8.58 27.41
C GLN A 43 -10.77 8.74 26.76
N LEU A 44 -10.76 8.96 25.46
CA LEU A 44 -9.57 9.09 24.62
C LEU A 44 -9.29 10.57 24.31
N ASN A 45 -8.01 10.92 24.14
CA ASN A 45 -7.63 12.20 23.53
C ASN A 45 -7.75 12.14 22.00
N ASP A 46 -7.60 13.30 21.33
CA ASP A 46 -7.80 13.42 19.88
C ASP A 46 -6.89 12.50 19.07
N TYR A 47 -5.63 12.32 19.45
CA TYR A 47 -4.70 11.40 18.79
C TYR A 47 -5.08 9.92 19.01
N GLU A 48 -5.54 9.57 20.17
CA GLU A 48 -6.02 8.22 20.49
C GLU A 48 -7.29 7.89 19.68
N VAL A 49 -8.21 8.85 19.58
CA VAL A 49 -9.41 8.74 18.73
C VAL A 49 -9.01 8.58 17.27
N ALA A 50 -8.06 9.38 16.78
CA ALA A 50 -7.58 9.28 15.40
C ALA A 50 -6.93 7.93 15.10
N ASN A 51 -6.11 7.39 16.02
CA ASN A 51 -5.54 6.04 15.88
C ASN A 51 -6.62 4.95 15.79
N ALA A 52 -7.63 5.04 16.64
CA ALA A 52 -8.74 4.08 16.63
C ALA A 52 -9.60 4.21 15.35
N LYS A 53 -9.88 5.44 14.90
CA LYS A 53 -10.56 5.69 13.61
C LYS A 53 -9.74 5.18 12.41
N MET A 54 -8.39 5.33 12.46
CA MET A 54 -7.49 4.82 11.42
C MET A 54 -7.62 3.31 11.28
N GLU A 55 -7.51 2.57 12.38
CA GLU A 55 -7.66 1.12 12.39
C GLU A 55 -9.06 0.68 11.91
N LEU A 56 -10.11 1.39 12.32
CA LEU A 56 -11.47 1.10 11.85
C LEU A 56 -11.60 1.29 10.34
N ALA A 57 -11.01 2.37 9.82
CA ALA A 57 -11.00 2.65 8.38
C ALA A 57 -10.22 1.58 7.60
N ASP A 58 -9.06 1.15 8.12
CA ASP A 58 -8.26 0.08 7.50
C ASP A 58 -9.05 -1.25 7.44
N ILE A 59 -9.77 -1.60 8.50
CA ILE A 59 -10.64 -2.80 8.49
C ILE A 59 -11.81 -2.65 7.52
N LEU A 60 -12.41 -1.47 7.43
CA LEU A 60 -13.49 -1.20 6.46
C LEU A 60 -12.98 -1.26 5.02
N LEU A 61 -11.77 -0.74 4.79
CA LEU A 61 -11.09 -0.86 3.49
C LEU A 61 -10.86 -2.33 3.13
N TYR A 62 -10.39 -3.15 4.09
CA TYR A 62 -10.19 -4.59 3.88
C TYR A 62 -11.47 -5.32 3.43
N GLU A 63 -12.65 -4.85 3.88
CA GLU A 63 -13.97 -5.39 3.51
C GLU A 63 -14.59 -4.75 2.25
N GLU A 64 -13.83 -4.02 1.44
CA GLU A 64 -14.34 -3.29 0.26
C GLU A 64 -15.37 -2.19 0.59
N LYS A 65 -15.49 -1.81 1.85
CA LYS A 65 -16.38 -0.73 2.30
C LYS A 65 -15.72 0.65 2.09
N PHE A 66 -15.24 0.88 0.86
CA PHE A 66 -14.43 2.04 0.48
C PHE A 66 -15.01 3.39 0.96
N ASN A 67 -16.29 3.64 0.72
CA ASN A 67 -16.91 4.91 1.08
C ASN A 67 -16.94 5.13 2.60
N GLN A 68 -17.12 4.05 3.39
CA GLN A 68 -17.09 4.14 4.85
C GLN A 68 -15.66 4.39 5.35
N ALA A 69 -14.66 3.73 4.77
CA ALA A 69 -13.26 3.98 5.09
C ALA A 69 -12.88 5.44 4.81
N LEU A 70 -13.25 5.97 3.65
CA LEU A 70 -13.01 7.36 3.27
C LEU A 70 -13.59 8.37 4.28
N ILE A 71 -14.77 8.10 4.84
CA ILE A 71 -15.37 8.98 5.87
C ILE A 71 -14.47 9.07 7.09
N TYR A 72 -13.94 7.95 7.60
CA TYR A 72 -13.07 7.95 8.78
C TYR A 72 -11.73 8.61 8.50
N TYR A 73 -11.10 8.35 7.35
CA TYR A 73 -9.85 9.02 6.97
C TYR A 73 -10.05 10.54 6.86
N SER A 74 -11.16 10.99 6.23
CA SER A 74 -11.46 12.42 6.13
C SER A 74 -11.74 13.07 7.49
N GLN A 75 -12.35 12.36 8.43
CA GLN A 75 -12.51 12.87 9.80
C GLN A 75 -11.16 13.11 10.47
N ILE A 76 -10.22 12.17 10.35
CA ILE A 76 -8.87 12.32 10.93
C ILE A 76 -8.14 13.52 10.31
N GLU A 77 -8.22 13.67 8.98
CA GLU A 77 -7.63 14.81 8.26
C GLU A 77 -8.19 16.15 8.77
N LEU A 78 -9.50 16.22 9.01
CA LEU A 78 -10.17 17.43 9.50
C LEU A 78 -9.88 17.72 10.98
N ASP A 79 -9.83 16.68 11.81
CA ASP A 79 -9.64 16.80 13.26
C ASP A 79 -8.19 17.17 13.60
N LEU A 80 -7.18 16.67 12.84
CA LEU A 80 -5.75 16.83 13.09
C LEU A 80 -5.03 17.64 12.00
N LYS A 81 -5.60 18.73 11.52
CA LYS A 81 -5.05 19.55 10.43
C LYS A 81 -3.54 19.80 10.58
N ASN A 82 -2.82 19.62 9.48
CA ASN A 82 -1.36 19.82 9.36
C ASN A 82 -0.49 18.88 10.23
N ASP A 83 -1.07 17.86 10.85
CA ASP A 83 -0.34 16.84 11.57
C ASP A 83 0.13 15.70 10.63
N VAL A 84 1.17 14.98 11.03
CA VAL A 84 1.67 13.80 10.28
C VAL A 84 0.57 12.74 10.14
N MET A 85 -0.23 12.54 11.18
CA MET A 85 -1.33 11.57 11.16
C MET A 85 -2.46 11.98 10.18
N ALA A 86 -2.71 13.28 10.04
CA ALA A 86 -3.63 13.79 9.02
C ALA A 86 -3.11 13.50 7.61
N HIS A 87 -1.81 13.73 7.35
CA HIS A 87 -1.19 13.39 6.07
C HIS A 87 -1.22 11.87 5.79
N GLU A 88 -1.02 11.02 6.81
CA GLU A 88 -1.16 9.58 6.69
C GLU A 88 -2.60 9.18 6.34
N ALA A 89 -3.59 9.78 6.99
CA ALA A 89 -5.00 9.56 6.69
C ALA A 89 -5.34 9.96 5.25
N THR A 90 -4.83 11.13 4.79
CA THR A 90 -5.01 11.59 3.41
C THR A 90 -4.35 10.62 2.41
N LEU A 91 -3.15 10.10 2.72
CA LEU A 91 -2.48 9.09 1.89
C LEU A 91 -3.32 7.81 1.77
N LYS A 92 -3.86 7.33 2.89
CA LYS A 92 -4.74 6.15 2.93
C LYS A 92 -6.07 6.40 2.20
N ALA A 93 -6.63 7.59 2.29
CA ALA A 93 -7.81 8.00 1.51
C ALA A 93 -7.52 8.01 0.00
N ALA A 94 -6.37 8.54 -0.40
CA ALA A 94 -5.92 8.53 -1.80
C ALA A 94 -5.74 7.09 -2.32
N LYS A 95 -5.08 6.21 -1.55
CA LYS A 95 -4.95 4.78 -1.87
C LYS A 95 -6.32 4.08 -1.93
N THR A 96 -7.25 4.43 -1.05
CA THR A 96 -8.63 3.90 -1.08
C THR A 96 -9.35 4.30 -2.37
N SER A 97 -9.21 5.56 -2.80
CA SER A 97 -9.77 6.06 -4.06
C SER A 97 -9.14 5.35 -5.27
N TYR A 98 -7.84 5.09 -5.23
CA TYR A 98 -7.12 4.30 -6.23
C TYR A 98 -7.65 2.86 -6.31
N PHE A 99 -7.82 2.16 -5.18
CA PHE A 99 -8.40 0.80 -5.16
C PHE A 99 -9.84 0.77 -5.66
N LYS A 100 -10.61 1.83 -5.40
CA LYS A 100 -11.98 2.01 -5.93
C LYS A 100 -11.98 2.35 -7.42
N THR A 101 -10.81 2.55 -8.03
CA THR A 101 -10.62 3.00 -9.42
C THR A 101 -11.13 4.42 -9.72
N ASP A 102 -11.26 5.25 -8.70
CA ASP A 102 -11.50 6.69 -8.85
C ASP A 102 -10.16 7.41 -9.02
N PHE A 103 -9.53 7.18 -10.18
CA PHE A 103 -8.17 7.65 -10.44
C PHE A 103 -8.07 9.16 -10.53
N ALA A 104 -9.11 9.84 -11.00
CA ALA A 104 -9.11 11.31 -11.09
C ALA A 104 -9.02 11.94 -9.69
N TRP A 105 -9.78 11.42 -8.73
CA TRP A 105 -9.73 11.89 -7.35
C TRP A 105 -8.43 11.48 -6.65
N ALA A 106 -8.00 10.23 -6.80
CA ALA A 106 -6.74 9.72 -6.26
C ALA A 106 -5.55 10.57 -6.74
N LEU A 107 -5.47 10.85 -8.04
CA LEU A 107 -4.40 11.64 -8.64
C LEU A 107 -4.31 13.05 -8.04
N LYS A 108 -5.45 13.69 -7.80
CA LYS A 108 -5.49 15.01 -7.16
C LYS A 108 -4.91 14.96 -5.74
N GLN A 109 -5.33 14.00 -4.93
CA GLN A 109 -4.85 13.83 -3.56
C GLN A 109 -3.35 13.49 -3.51
N PHE A 110 -2.88 12.57 -4.34
CA PHE A 110 -1.44 12.25 -4.41
C PHE A 110 -0.60 13.44 -4.87
N LYS A 111 -1.12 14.28 -5.80
CA LYS A 111 -0.44 15.50 -6.23
C LYS A 111 -0.21 16.48 -5.08
N GLU A 112 -1.17 16.64 -4.20
CA GLU A 112 -1.05 17.50 -3.01
C GLU A 112 -0.04 16.93 -2.00
N LEU A 113 -0.06 15.61 -1.79
CA LEU A 113 0.82 14.92 -0.85
C LEU A 113 2.30 14.83 -1.27
N LYS A 114 2.64 15.04 -2.55
CA LYS A 114 4.06 15.06 -2.99
C LYS A 114 4.91 16.13 -2.31
N SER A 115 4.29 17.16 -1.74
CA SER A 115 4.93 18.21 -0.95
C SER A 115 4.74 18.05 0.56
N ALA A 116 4.32 16.88 1.03
CA ALA A 116 4.14 16.62 2.46
C ALA A 116 5.47 16.71 3.22
N ASN A 117 5.39 17.13 4.48
CA ASN A 117 6.56 17.31 5.34
C ASN A 117 7.31 16.01 5.67
N THR A 118 6.66 14.86 5.52
CA THR A 118 7.25 13.54 5.76
C THR A 118 7.71 12.94 4.43
N GLN A 119 9.00 12.72 4.28
CA GLN A 119 9.60 12.18 3.05
C GLN A 119 8.98 10.84 2.62
N LEU A 120 8.64 9.97 3.58
CA LEU A 120 8.00 8.70 3.30
C LEU A 120 6.63 8.88 2.63
N ILE A 121 5.79 9.76 3.18
CA ILE A 121 4.46 10.06 2.61
C ILE A 121 4.59 10.69 1.23
N ALA A 122 5.56 11.62 1.06
CA ALA A 122 5.80 12.27 -0.22
C ALA A 122 6.26 11.27 -1.30
N ASN A 123 7.15 10.33 -0.96
CA ASN A 123 7.63 9.29 -1.88
C ASN A 123 6.51 8.33 -2.27
N ASP A 124 5.73 7.83 -1.31
CA ASP A 124 4.57 6.98 -1.59
C ASP A 124 3.56 7.70 -2.51
N ALA A 125 3.28 8.97 -2.22
CA ALA A 125 2.37 9.77 -3.03
C ALA A 125 2.90 9.99 -4.45
N LEU A 126 4.22 10.19 -4.61
CA LEU A 126 4.86 10.34 -5.90
C LEU A 126 4.77 9.03 -6.72
N GLU A 127 5.03 7.88 -6.11
CA GLU A 127 4.92 6.57 -6.78
C GLU A 127 3.51 6.38 -7.37
N TYR A 128 2.46 6.55 -6.57
CA TYR A 128 1.09 6.41 -7.05
C TYR A 128 0.68 7.50 -8.04
N PHE A 129 1.19 8.73 -7.86
CA PHE A 129 0.93 9.81 -8.82
C PHE A 129 1.48 9.46 -10.20
N LEU A 130 2.74 9.03 -10.29
CA LEU A 130 3.37 8.63 -11.54
C LEU A 130 2.65 7.43 -12.15
N LEU A 131 2.39 6.39 -11.35
CA LEU A 131 1.65 5.21 -11.80
C LEU A 131 0.32 5.58 -12.47
N ILE A 132 -0.49 6.42 -11.84
CA ILE A 132 -1.79 6.82 -12.40
C ILE A 132 -1.61 7.72 -13.61
N ASN A 133 -0.75 8.75 -13.50
CA ASN A 133 -0.56 9.75 -14.55
C ASN A 133 -0.09 9.09 -15.86
N ASP A 134 0.93 8.27 -15.81
CA ASP A 134 1.56 7.69 -16.99
C ASP A 134 0.63 6.67 -17.67
N ASN A 135 -0.16 5.95 -16.90
CA ASN A 135 -1.08 4.93 -17.42
C ASN A 135 -2.48 5.47 -17.77
N THR A 136 -2.78 6.76 -17.51
CA THR A 136 -4.06 7.37 -17.92
C THR A 136 -3.96 8.17 -19.20
N VAL A 137 -2.76 8.63 -19.57
CA VAL A 137 -2.55 9.41 -20.81
C VAL A 137 -2.66 8.52 -22.04
N ALA A 138 -2.13 7.31 -21.99
CA ALA A 138 -2.06 6.39 -23.16
C ALA A 138 -3.35 5.57 -23.34
N ASP A 139 -4.11 5.29 -22.27
CA ASP A 139 -5.33 4.48 -22.31
C ASP A 139 -6.52 5.22 -21.66
N SER A 140 -7.38 5.79 -22.50
CA SER A 140 -8.61 6.49 -22.06
C SER A 140 -9.61 5.56 -21.32
N THR A 141 -9.53 4.24 -21.55
CA THR A 141 -10.38 3.26 -20.85
C THR A 141 -9.84 2.88 -19.48
N GLN A 142 -8.54 3.12 -19.25
CA GLN A 142 -7.82 2.80 -18.03
C GLN A 142 -7.93 1.31 -17.63
N THR A 143 -8.11 0.43 -18.61
CA THR A 143 -8.42 -0.99 -18.34
C THR A 143 -7.22 -1.69 -17.71
N ALA A 144 -6.00 -1.45 -18.20
CA ALA A 144 -4.78 -2.01 -17.64
C ALA A 144 -4.55 -1.51 -16.21
N LEU A 145 -4.70 -0.20 -15.98
CA LEU A 145 -4.56 0.41 -14.66
C LEU A 145 -5.60 -0.10 -13.65
N LYS A 146 -6.86 -0.32 -14.07
CA LYS A 146 -7.89 -0.93 -13.23
C LYS A 146 -7.51 -2.36 -12.80
N GLN A 147 -6.94 -3.14 -13.71
CA GLN A 147 -6.47 -4.49 -13.39
C GLN A 147 -5.27 -4.46 -12.44
N PHE A 148 -4.38 -3.49 -12.60
CA PHE A 148 -3.24 -3.28 -11.72
C PHE A 148 -3.69 -2.87 -10.32
N ALA A 149 -4.60 -1.89 -10.20
CA ALA A 149 -5.19 -1.48 -8.92
C ALA A 149 -5.89 -2.63 -8.19
N LYS A 150 -6.55 -3.54 -8.94
CA LYS A 150 -7.10 -4.77 -8.37
C LYS A 150 -6.01 -5.69 -7.81
N GLY A 151 -4.88 -5.83 -8.51
CA GLY A 151 -3.73 -6.59 -8.02
C GLY A 151 -3.17 -6.02 -6.72
N ASP A 152 -2.96 -4.70 -6.67
CA ASP A 152 -2.51 -4.00 -5.45
C ASP A 152 -3.51 -4.14 -4.30
N TYR A 153 -4.81 -4.09 -4.59
CA TYR A 153 -5.83 -4.30 -3.56
C TYR A 153 -5.83 -5.75 -3.01
N LEU A 154 -5.60 -6.74 -3.86
CA LEU A 154 -5.40 -8.12 -3.41
C LEU A 154 -4.17 -8.27 -2.49
N LEU A 155 -3.08 -7.53 -2.75
CA LEU A 155 -1.93 -7.48 -1.85
C LEU A 155 -2.30 -6.85 -0.49
N TYR A 156 -3.07 -5.77 -0.51
CA TYR A 156 -3.58 -5.16 0.72
C TYR A 156 -4.40 -6.14 1.56
N GLN A 157 -5.16 -7.02 0.91
CA GLN A 157 -5.94 -8.09 1.55
C GLN A 157 -5.09 -9.32 1.95
N ASN A 158 -3.77 -9.32 1.78
CA ASN A 158 -2.87 -10.47 1.97
C ASN A 158 -3.22 -11.68 1.08
N ARG A 159 -3.85 -11.46 -0.08
CA ARG A 159 -4.20 -12.48 -1.09
C ARG A 159 -3.10 -12.57 -2.15
N ASN A 160 -1.88 -12.85 -1.71
CA ASN A 160 -0.67 -12.73 -2.53
C ASN A 160 -0.70 -13.59 -3.80
N GLN A 161 -1.19 -14.83 -3.74
CA GLN A 161 -1.24 -15.72 -4.91
C GLN A 161 -2.19 -15.20 -5.99
N GLU A 162 -3.33 -14.64 -5.56
CA GLU A 162 -4.29 -14.05 -6.49
C GLU A 162 -3.76 -12.74 -7.09
N ALA A 163 -3.02 -11.96 -6.31
CA ALA A 163 -2.33 -10.77 -6.81
C ALA A 163 -1.28 -11.12 -7.87
N ILE A 164 -0.45 -12.14 -7.61
CA ILE A 164 0.55 -12.64 -8.58
C ILE A 164 -0.15 -13.07 -9.88
N ALA A 165 -1.23 -13.86 -9.80
CA ALA A 165 -1.97 -14.28 -10.98
C ALA A 165 -2.56 -13.08 -11.75
N GLN A 166 -3.05 -12.05 -11.04
CA GLN A 166 -3.56 -10.83 -11.64
C GLN A 166 -2.45 -10.05 -12.38
N PHE A 167 -1.27 -9.88 -11.77
CA PHE A 167 -0.14 -9.20 -12.41
C PHE A 167 0.42 -9.99 -13.60
N GLN A 168 0.51 -11.32 -13.51
CA GLN A 168 0.91 -12.16 -14.65
C GLN A 168 -0.08 -12.06 -15.82
N ALA A 169 -1.38 -11.93 -15.55
CA ALA A 169 -2.37 -11.69 -16.59
C ALA A 169 -2.19 -10.33 -17.28
N ILE A 170 -1.78 -9.30 -16.52
CA ILE A 170 -1.44 -7.98 -17.10
C ILE A 170 -0.24 -8.10 -18.05
N LEU A 171 0.86 -8.74 -17.64
CA LEU A 171 2.04 -8.93 -18.47
C LEU A 171 1.73 -9.68 -19.78
N LYS A 172 0.77 -10.61 -19.73
CA LYS A 172 0.32 -11.35 -20.91
C LYS A 172 -0.51 -10.50 -21.88
N SER A 173 -1.38 -9.62 -21.32
CA SER A 173 -2.39 -8.90 -22.10
C SER A 173 -1.94 -7.52 -22.56
N TYR A 174 -0.97 -6.89 -21.89
CA TYR A 174 -0.56 -5.51 -22.09
C TYR A 174 0.95 -5.38 -22.34
N LYS A 175 1.52 -6.38 -23.03
CA LYS A 175 2.95 -6.38 -23.39
C LYS A 175 3.29 -5.17 -24.27
N GLY A 176 4.40 -4.49 -23.94
CA GLY A 176 4.86 -3.28 -24.64
C GLY A 176 4.10 -2.00 -24.26
N GLN A 177 3.22 -2.03 -23.26
CA GLN A 177 2.56 -0.84 -22.73
C GLN A 177 3.24 -0.34 -21.45
N GLU A 178 3.03 0.93 -21.09
CA GLU A 178 3.62 1.56 -19.90
C GLU A 178 3.41 0.77 -18.61
N ILE A 179 2.25 0.11 -18.46
CA ILE A 179 1.92 -0.71 -17.29
C ILE A 179 2.82 -1.95 -17.14
N GLU A 180 3.55 -2.37 -18.18
CA GLU A 180 4.35 -3.58 -18.14
C GLU A 180 5.51 -3.44 -17.14
N SER A 181 6.30 -2.38 -17.23
CA SER A 181 7.49 -2.18 -16.41
C SER A 181 7.16 -2.12 -14.90
N VAL A 182 6.13 -1.37 -14.52
CA VAL A 182 5.68 -1.30 -13.13
C VAL A 182 5.09 -2.64 -12.66
N THR A 183 4.48 -3.42 -13.55
CA THR A 183 3.94 -4.74 -13.21
C THR A 183 5.07 -5.74 -12.93
N VAL A 184 6.14 -5.71 -13.73
CA VAL A 184 7.35 -6.51 -13.50
C VAL A 184 7.99 -6.13 -12.17
N LEU A 185 8.14 -4.83 -11.88
CA LEU A 185 8.67 -4.36 -10.61
C LEU A 185 7.83 -4.85 -9.42
N ARG A 186 6.50 -4.75 -9.54
CA ARG A 186 5.57 -5.18 -8.47
C ARG A 186 5.70 -6.69 -8.19
N LEU A 187 5.83 -7.52 -9.22
CA LEU A 187 6.08 -8.96 -9.06
C LEU A 187 7.42 -9.22 -8.37
N GLY A 188 8.48 -8.51 -8.75
CA GLY A 188 9.79 -8.61 -8.10
C GLY A 188 9.69 -8.33 -6.60
N LYS A 189 9.05 -7.21 -6.21
CA LYS A 189 8.82 -6.84 -4.80
C LYS A 189 7.99 -7.90 -4.03
N ILE A 190 7.03 -8.53 -4.69
CA ILE A 190 6.22 -9.61 -4.06
C ILE A 190 7.09 -10.84 -3.79
N TYR A 191 7.85 -11.29 -4.77
CA TYR A 191 8.73 -12.46 -4.64
C TYR A 191 9.84 -12.22 -3.60
N GLU A 192 10.43 -11.02 -3.59
CA GLU A 192 11.41 -10.65 -2.56
C GLU A 192 10.80 -10.74 -1.15
N LYS A 193 9.59 -10.20 -0.95
CA LYS A 193 8.88 -10.27 0.34
C LYS A 193 8.54 -11.70 0.76
N GLN A 194 8.36 -12.62 -0.20
CA GLN A 194 8.14 -14.05 0.06
C GLN A 194 9.44 -14.82 0.33
N GLY A 195 10.60 -14.21 0.08
CA GLY A 195 11.91 -14.85 0.16
C GLY A 195 12.31 -15.62 -1.10
N ASP A 196 11.52 -15.53 -2.16
CA ASP A 196 11.77 -16.16 -3.46
C ASP A 196 12.75 -15.29 -4.28
N PHE A 197 13.99 -15.18 -3.78
CA PHE A 197 14.99 -14.24 -4.31
C PHE A 197 15.35 -14.48 -5.78
N ASP A 198 15.39 -15.74 -6.22
CA ASP A 198 15.69 -16.06 -7.63
C ASP A 198 14.61 -15.54 -8.57
N LEU A 199 13.33 -15.66 -8.18
CA LEU A 199 12.21 -15.11 -8.93
C LEU A 199 12.22 -13.58 -8.90
N ALA A 200 12.52 -12.98 -7.75
CA ALA A 200 12.64 -11.53 -7.63
C ALA A 200 13.74 -10.97 -8.54
N LEU A 201 14.93 -11.55 -8.48
CA LEU A 201 16.06 -11.17 -9.35
C LEU A 201 15.73 -11.33 -10.83
N SER A 202 15.01 -12.38 -11.22
CA SER A 202 14.56 -12.58 -12.62
C SER A 202 13.64 -11.45 -13.08
N GLN A 203 12.73 -10.95 -12.21
CA GLN A 203 11.88 -9.82 -12.55
C GLN A 203 12.69 -8.52 -12.67
N TYR A 204 13.57 -8.24 -11.72
CA TYR A 204 14.42 -7.05 -11.77
C TYR A 204 15.36 -7.06 -12.99
N GLN A 205 15.93 -8.23 -13.34
CA GLN A 205 16.73 -8.38 -14.56
C GLN A 205 15.93 -8.09 -15.83
N THR A 206 14.64 -8.46 -15.86
CA THR A 206 13.74 -8.12 -16.97
C THR A 206 13.63 -6.61 -17.16
N ILE A 207 13.55 -5.83 -16.06
CA ILE A 207 13.54 -4.36 -16.15
C ILE A 207 14.86 -3.85 -16.69
N ILE A 208 15.98 -4.36 -16.17
CA ILE A 208 17.34 -3.94 -16.58
C ILE A 208 17.56 -4.19 -18.09
N ASP A 209 17.11 -5.33 -18.59
CA ASP A 209 17.36 -5.75 -19.98
C ASP A 209 16.37 -5.15 -21.00
N GLN A 210 15.10 -4.96 -20.61
CA GLN A 210 14.03 -4.63 -21.56
C GLN A 210 13.43 -3.24 -21.34
N HIS A 211 13.67 -2.61 -20.18
CA HIS A 211 13.12 -1.31 -19.80
C HIS A 211 14.20 -0.38 -19.23
N SER A 212 15.42 -0.46 -19.79
CA SER A 212 16.60 0.28 -19.31
C SER A 212 16.45 1.81 -19.35
N ASP A 213 15.58 2.32 -20.23
CA ASP A 213 15.31 3.76 -20.35
C ASP A 213 14.14 4.21 -19.46
N GLY A 214 13.54 3.27 -18.69
CA GLY A 214 12.37 3.51 -17.87
C GLY A 214 12.71 4.05 -16.49
N ILE A 215 11.72 4.64 -15.83
CA ILE A 215 11.85 5.25 -14.48
C ILE A 215 12.13 4.23 -13.37
N TYR A 216 11.98 2.93 -13.62
CA TYR A 216 12.14 1.87 -12.61
C TYR A 216 13.50 1.17 -12.65
N ILE A 217 14.45 1.63 -13.51
CA ILE A 217 15.77 1.00 -13.62
C ILE A 217 16.56 1.11 -12.32
N ASP A 218 16.57 2.28 -11.69
CA ASP A 218 17.31 2.52 -10.45
C ASP A 218 16.76 1.65 -9.31
N GLU A 219 15.43 1.50 -9.24
CA GLU A 219 14.81 0.61 -8.24
C GLU A 219 15.17 -0.85 -8.49
N ALA A 220 15.16 -1.32 -9.73
CA ALA A 220 15.51 -2.69 -10.08
C ALA A 220 16.96 -3.02 -9.74
N LEU A 221 17.89 -2.11 -10.03
CA LEU A 221 19.31 -2.24 -9.66
C LEU A 221 19.45 -2.26 -8.12
N TYR A 222 18.84 -1.30 -7.42
CA TYR A 222 18.92 -1.20 -5.98
C TYR A 222 18.40 -2.46 -5.28
N PHE A 223 17.20 -2.95 -5.64
CA PHE A 223 16.63 -4.16 -5.02
C PHE A 223 17.43 -5.42 -5.36
N SER A 224 18.00 -5.49 -6.58
CA SER A 224 18.90 -6.60 -6.92
C SER A 224 20.15 -6.59 -6.03
N ALA A 225 20.76 -5.41 -5.83
CA ALA A 225 21.91 -5.25 -4.95
C ALA A 225 21.58 -5.63 -3.50
N GLU A 226 20.42 -5.18 -3.00
CA GLU A 226 19.94 -5.54 -1.66
C GLU A 226 19.77 -7.06 -1.47
N ILE A 227 19.22 -7.76 -2.48
CA ILE A 227 19.09 -9.23 -2.45
C ILE A 227 20.48 -9.87 -2.40
N TYR A 228 21.43 -9.46 -3.24
CA TYR A 228 22.79 -10.01 -3.20
C TYR A 228 23.48 -9.74 -1.88
N ASN A 229 23.30 -8.58 -1.27
CA ASN A 229 23.80 -8.29 0.07
C ASN A 229 23.19 -9.24 1.14
N LYS A 230 21.86 -9.47 1.08
CA LYS A 230 21.19 -10.43 1.98
C LYS A 230 21.69 -11.86 1.79
N GLN A 231 22.12 -12.21 0.57
CA GLN A 231 22.72 -13.51 0.24
C GLN A 231 24.23 -13.60 0.55
N LEU A 232 24.83 -12.54 1.12
CA LEU A 232 26.27 -12.44 1.39
C LEU A 232 27.13 -12.56 0.12
N LEU A 233 26.69 -11.99 -0.99
CA LEU A 233 27.38 -11.93 -2.29
C LEU A 233 27.76 -10.48 -2.67
N PRO A 234 28.65 -9.81 -1.91
CA PRO A 234 28.94 -8.39 -2.12
C PRO A 234 29.60 -8.12 -3.47
N GLU A 235 30.30 -9.08 -4.05
CA GLU A 235 30.91 -8.98 -5.39
C GLU A 235 29.86 -8.81 -6.50
N LYS A 236 28.63 -9.28 -6.29
CA LYS A 236 27.50 -9.09 -7.20
C LYS A 236 26.70 -7.82 -6.88
N ALA A 237 26.65 -7.42 -5.63
CA ALA A 237 25.93 -6.23 -5.19
C ALA A 237 26.65 -4.93 -5.61
N THR A 238 27.96 -4.86 -5.38
CA THR A 238 28.76 -3.64 -5.59
C THR A 238 28.65 -3.01 -6.99
N PRO A 239 28.62 -3.77 -8.11
CA PRO A 239 28.47 -3.18 -9.43
C PRO A 239 27.10 -2.57 -9.73
N LEU A 240 26.08 -2.85 -8.89
CA LEU A 240 24.71 -2.41 -9.10
C LEU A 240 24.38 -1.10 -8.35
N PHE A 241 25.21 -0.71 -7.38
CA PHE A 241 25.13 0.58 -6.69
C PHE A 241 25.95 1.65 -7.46
#